data_0fff7de01d53434ec92c03f4ac14979f
#
_entry.id   0fff7de01d53434ec92c03f4ac14979f
#
_cell.length_a   1.000
_cell.length_b   1.000
_cell.length_c   1.000
_cell.angle_alpha   90.00
_cell.angle_beta   90.00
_cell.angle_gamma   90.00
#
_symmetry.space_group_name_H-M   'P 1'
#
loop_
_entity.id
_entity.type
_entity.pdbx_description
1 polymer ?
#
loop_
_entity_poly.entity_id
_entity_poly.type
_entity_poly.pdbx_seq_one_letter_code
_entity_poly.pdbx_strand_id
1 'polypeptide(L)'
;MDYLEDMELITKKIGKLYSSKPTRTRIYPTAKLQLALRNYFLESEQPIEPPYVTINEPTGGYGEVIADLPEEHPDIADMTKINEFLKGHQWACKAPVRLVYKHDPLTSGRLITPYRGLPDRRIRLRINTLIDGQPICGVDFNANHLRLNLAVIAGEDPGETPYEDIGELAGIENRQRIKNYITLAMGAGSRNDAKGACVS
;
A
#
# COMPACT_ATOMS: atom_id res chain seq x y z
N MET A 1 -25.83 -1.42 15.89
CA MET A 1 -25.77 -2.47 14.83
C MET A 1 -27.17 -2.92 14.43
N ASP A 2 -28.12 -2.90 15.32
CA ASP A 2 -29.53 -3.23 15.07
C ASP A 2 -30.19 -2.24 14.09
N TYR A 3 -29.79 -0.96 14.14
CA TYR A 3 -30.23 0.07 13.17
C TYR A 3 -29.98 -0.29 11.69
N LEU A 4 -28.87 -0.95 11.38
CA LEU A 4 -28.57 -1.38 10.00
C LEU A 4 -29.39 -2.60 9.58
N GLU A 5 -29.78 -3.43 10.51
CA GLU A 5 -30.72 -4.55 10.32
C GLU A 5 -32.13 -4.04 10.08
N ASP A 6 -32.59 -3.06 10.88
CA ASP A 6 -33.90 -2.41 10.73
C ASP A 6 -34.03 -1.67 9.39
N MET A 7 -32.94 -1.14 8.87
CA MET A 7 -32.88 -0.53 7.53
C MET A 7 -32.75 -1.57 6.40
N GLU A 8 -32.72 -2.86 6.74
CA GLU A 8 -32.52 -3.94 5.77
C GLU A 8 -31.19 -3.85 4.98
N LEU A 9 -30.18 -3.22 5.55
CA LEU A 9 -28.88 -3.08 4.92
C LEU A 9 -27.96 -4.26 5.17
N ILE A 10 -28.15 -4.94 6.30
CA ILE A 10 -27.40 -6.13 6.66
C ILE A 10 -28.32 -7.25 7.13
N THR A 11 -27.84 -8.49 7.05
CA THR A 11 -28.39 -9.63 7.74
C THR A 11 -27.38 -10.17 8.74
N LYS A 12 -27.87 -10.59 9.91
CA LYS A 12 -27.03 -11.03 11.02
C LYS A 12 -27.29 -12.50 11.33
N LYS A 13 -26.27 -13.31 11.24
CA LYS A 13 -26.31 -14.69 11.72
C LYS A 13 -25.62 -14.76 13.08
N ILE A 14 -26.44 -14.84 14.13
CA ILE A 14 -25.94 -14.87 15.51
C ILE A 14 -25.12 -16.13 15.75
N GLY A 15 -23.92 -15.95 16.28
CA GLY A 15 -23.04 -17.03 16.67
C GLY A 15 -23.49 -17.65 18.01
N LYS A 16 -23.14 -18.90 18.27
CA LYS A 16 -23.38 -19.60 19.51
C LYS A 16 -22.10 -19.65 20.33
N LEU A 17 -22.07 -18.94 21.46
CA LEU A 17 -20.89 -18.88 22.34
C LEU A 17 -20.73 -20.13 23.19
N TYR A 18 -21.86 -20.70 23.67
CA TYR A 18 -21.92 -21.81 24.62
C TYR A 18 -22.33 -23.13 23.97
N SER A 19 -21.84 -23.41 22.76
CA SER A 19 -22.07 -24.70 22.10
C SER A 19 -20.79 -25.51 22.07
N SER A 20 -20.92 -26.84 21.86
CA SER A 20 -19.76 -27.72 21.66
C SER A 20 -18.85 -27.31 20.48
N LYS A 21 -19.40 -26.52 19.57
CA LYS A 21 -18.66 -25.87 18.49
C LYS A 21 -19.03 -24.37 18.44
N PRO A 22 -18.34 -23.53 19.21
CA PRO A 22 -18.64 -22.11 19.26
C PRO A 22 -18.47 -21.48 17.85
N THR A 23 -19.45 -20.67 17.47
CA THR A 23 -19.46 -19.96 16.21
C THR A 23 -19.53 -18.45 16.45
N ARG A 24 -18.83 -17.68 15.64
CA ARG A 24 -18.87 -16.21 15.70
C ARG A 24 -20.13 -15.68 15.00
N THR A 25 -20.69 -14.60 15.53
CA THR A 25 -21.70 -13.82 14.82
C THR A 25 -21.12 -13.32 13.48
N ARG A 26 -21.85 -13.53 12.42
CA ARG A 26 -21.49 -13.07 11.08
C ARG A 26 -22.51 -12.05 10.60
N ILE A 27 -22.03 -11.03 9.93
CA ILE A 27 -22.81 -9.95 9.32
C ILE A 27 -22.62 -10.07 7.81
N TYR A 28 -23.73 -10.03 7.08
CA TYR A 28 -23.75 -10.12 5.62
C TYR A 28 -24.41 -8.85 5.05
N PRO A 29 -23.82 -8.21 4.06
CA PRO A 29 -24.48 -7.11 3.35
C PRO A 29 -25.67 -7.66 2.55
N THR A 30 -26.76 -6.94 2.54
CA THR A 30 -27.89 -7.20 1.65
C THR A 30 -27.64 -6.63 0.26
N ALA A 31 -28.46 -7.02 -0.73
CA ALA A 31 -28.42 -6.41 -2.06
C ALA A 31 -28.67 -4.88 -2.00
N LYS A 32 -29.50 -4.43 -1.06
CA LYS A 32 -29.79 -3.01 -0.81
C LYS A 32 -28.54 -2.24 -0.38
N LEU A 33 -27.77 -2.79 0.56
CA LEU A 33 -26.48 -2.19 0.97
C LEU A 33 -25.47 -2.20 -0.17
N GLN A 34 -25.38 -3.31 -0.90
CA GLN A 34 -24.44 -3.44 -2.03
C GLN A 34 -24.75 -2.40 -3.12
N LEU A 35 -26.03 -2.20 -3.42
CA LEU A 35 -26.48 -1.18 -4.38
C LEU A 35 -26.19 0.24 -3.88
N ALA A 36 -26.49 0.53 -2.61
CA ALA A 36 -26.22 1.82 -2.00
C ALA A 36 -24.73 2.16 -1.97
N LEU A 37 -23.88 1.18 -1.64
CA LEU A 37 -22.42 1.35 -1.67
C LEU A 37 -21.91 1.56 -3.10
N ARG A 38 -22.45 0.83 -4.07
CA ARG A 38 -22.10 1.01 -5.48
C ARG A 38 -22.44 2.43 -5.94
N ASN A 39 -23.62 2.91 -5.64
CA ASN A 39 -24.03 4.28 -5.98
C ASN A 39 -23.17 5.31 -5.26
N TYR A 40 -22.91 5.12 -3.97
CA TYR A 40 -22.02 5.99 -3.20
C TYR A 40 -20.62 6.07 -3.81
N PHE A 41 -20.04 4.94 -4.19
CA PHE A 41 -18.72 4.92 -4.85
C PHE A 41 -18.74 5.56 -6.24
N LEU A 42 -19.85 5.50 -6.96
CA LEU A 42 -20.00 6.16 -8.25
C LEU A 42 -20.20 7.68 -8.09
N GLU A 43 -20.87 8.10 -7.01
CA GLU A 43 -21.16 9.50 -6.72
C GLU A 43 -20.04 10.20 -5.94
N SER A 44 -19.27 9.47 -5.15
CA SER A 44 -18.15 9.98 -4.35
C SER A 44 -16.81 10.00 -5.08
N GLU A 45 -16.83 10.01 -6.41
CA GLU A 45 -15.62 10.18 -7.20
C GLU A 45 -14.96 11.51 -6.81
N GLN A 46 -13.84 11.40 -6.07
CA GLN A 46 -13.05 12.60 -5.83
C GLN A 46 -12.45 13.04 -7.16
N PRO A 47 -12.63 14.30 -7.53
CA PRO A 47 -12.06 14.80 -8.78
C PRO A 47 -10.55 14.56 -8.78
N ILE A 48 -10.03 14.06 -9.89
CA ILE A 48 -8.60 13.93 -10.10
C ILE A 48 -8.07 15.32 -10.46
N GLU A 49 -7.80 16.12 -9.44
CA GLU A 49 -7.36 17.51 -9.56
C GLU A 49 -6.05 17.75 -8.79
N PRO A 50 -5.20 18.66 -9.28
CA PRO A 50 -4.00 19.05 -8.55
C PRO A 50 -4.34 19.70 -7.20
N PRO A 51 -3.37 19.82 -6.26
CA PRO A 51 -1.96 19.44 -6.44
C PRO A 51 -1.71 17.93 -6.35
N TYR A 52 -0.88 17.40 -7.26
CA TYR A 52 -0.48 15.99 -7.25
C TYR A 52 0.83 15.73 -6.51
N VAL A 53 1.60 16.79 -6.28
CA VAL A 53 2.88 16.73 -5.56
C VAL A 53 2.83 17.71 -4.40
N THR A 54 3.12 17.23 -3.19
CA THR A 54 3.07 18.06 -1.98
C THR A 54 4.24 17.76 -1.06
N ILE A 55 4.57 18.73 -0.22
CA ILE A 55 5.51 18.57 0.88
C ILE A 55 4.71 18.58 2.18
N ASN A 56 4.84 17.52 2.96
CA ASN A 56 4.06 17.35 4.20
C ASN A 56 4.97 17.33 5.42
N GLU A 57 4.46 17.81 6.56
CA GLU A 57 5.11 17.58 7.84
C GLU A 57 5.13 16.10 8.21
N PRO A 58 6.19 15.61 8.87
CA PRO A 58 6.33 14.22 9.29
C PRO A 58 5.56 13.92 10.58
N THR A 59 4.29 14.28 10.62
CA THR A 59 3.39 13.82 11.67
C THR A 59 2.93 12.39 11.38
N GLY A 60 2.63 11.62 12.41
CA GLY A 60 2.21 10.22 12.25
C GLY A 60 1.05 10.06 11.26
N GLY A 61 1.31 9.47 10.09
CA GLY A 61 0.37 9.36 8.98
C GLY A 61 0.83 10.09 7.73
N TYR A 62 -0.09 10.76 7.04
CA TYR A 62 0.23 11.53 5.82
C TYR A 62 0.71 12.96 6.12
N GLY A 63 0.60 13.39 7.37
CA GLY A 63 0.98 14.73 7.79
C GLY A 63 0.09 15.83 7.20
N GLU A 64 0.34 17.04 7.66
CA GLU A 64 -0.27 18.25 7.11
C GLU A 64 0.55 18.76 5.92
N VAL A 65 -0.11 19.24 4.88
CA VAL A 65 0.57 19.87 3.73
C VAL A 65 1.13 21.20 4.18
N ILE A 66 2.46 21.36 4.06
CA ILE A 66 3.16 22.59 4.42
C ILE A 66 3.54 23.45 3.22
N ALA A 67 3.71 22.83 2.06
CA ALA A 67 4.01 23.54 0.81
C ALA A 67 3.68 22.70 -0.41
N ASP A 68 3.43 23.35 -1.53
CA ASP A 68 3.43 22.77 -2.86
C ASP A 68 4.81 22.98 -3.52
N LEU A 69 5.16 22.13 -4.47
CA LEU A 69 6.37 22.33 -5.24
C LEU A 69 6.17 23.43 -6.29
N PRO A 70 7.27 24.11 -6.70
CA PRO A 70 7.26 25.03 -7.85
C PRO A 70 6.72 24.33 -9.10
N GLU A 71 5.92 25.05 -9.91
CA GLU A 71 5.27 24.47 -11.11
C GLU A 71 6.26 23.86 -12.12
N GLU A 72 7.50 24.34 -12.15
CA GLU A 72 8.54 23.85 -13.04
C GLU A 72 9.22 22.56 -12.54
N HIS A 73 8.86 22.05 -11.35
CA HIS A 73 9.47 20.85 -10.83
C HIS A 73 9.13 19.64 -11.71
N PRO A 74 10.12 18.81 -12.12
CA PRO A 74 9.90 17.72 -13.07
C PRO A 74 8.85 16.71 -12.62
N ASP A 75 8.73 16.46 -11.33
CA ASP A 75 7.75 15.53 -10.77
C ASP A 75 6.30 16.00 -10.96
N ILE A 76 6.07 17.31 -11.05
CA ILE A 76 4.73 17.84 -11.34
C ILE A 76 4.29 17.44 -12.75
N ALA A 77 5.19 17.58 -13.73
CA ALA A 77 4.90 17.17 -15.10
C ALA A 77 4.63 15.66 -15.21
N ASP A 78 5.40 14.84 -14.52
CA ASP A 78 5.23 13.38 -14.55
C ASP A 78 3.97 12.94 -13.82
N MET A 79 3.68 13.49 -12.64
CA MET A 79 2.45 13.20 -11.91
C MET A 79 1.20 13.69 -12.64
N THR A 80 1.30 14.80 -13.38
CA THR A 80 0.23 15.30 -14.24
C THR A 80 -0.06 14.30 -15.37
N LYS A 81 0.97 13.83 -16.09
CA LYS A 81 0.79 12.80 -17.14
C LYS A 81 0.14 11.53 -16.63
N ILE A 82 0.57 11.04 -15.44
CA ILE A 82 -0.01 9.85 -14.81
C ILE A 82 -1.49 10.07 -14.52
N ASN A 83 -1.84 11.19 -13.89
CA ASN A 83 -3.22 11.45 -13.51
C ASN A 83 -4.13 11.75 -14.72
N GLU A 84 -3.63 12.45 -15.75
CA GLU A 84 -4.37 12.63 -16.99
C GLU A 84 -4.64 11.29 -17.71
N PHE A 85 -3.66 10.39 -17.74
CA PHE A 85 -3.88 9.04 -18.23
C PHE A 85 -4.96 8.31 -17.43
N LEU A 86 -4.90 8.35 -16.10
CA LEU A 86 -5.86 7.67 -15.22
C LEU A 86 -7.29 8.22 -15.32
N LYS A 87 -7.49 9.50 -15.65
CA LYS A 87 -8.81 10.09 -15.89
C LYS A 87 -9.59 9.38 -17.01
N GLY A 88 -8.89 8.86 -18.02
CA GLY A 88 -9.47 8.16 -19.15
C GLY A 88 -9.92 6.72 -18.85
N HIS A 89 -9.59 6.18 -17.67
CA HIS A 89 -9.84 4.78 -17.33
C HIS A 89 -10.91 4.62 -16.25
N GLN A 90 -11.69 3.55 -16.36
CA GLN A 90 -12.68 3.18 -15.35
C GLN A 90 -12.06 2.19 -14.35
N TRP A 91 -11.99 2.58 -13.08
CA TRP A 91 -11.53 1.72 -12.00
C TRP A 91 -12.15 2.10 -10.65
N ALA A 92 -12.12 1.19 -9.69
CA ALA A 92 -12.85 1.30 -8.41
C ALA A 92 -12.35 2.42 -7.48
N CYS A 93 -11.27 3.11 -7.80
CA CYS A 93 -10.66 4.13 -6.97
C CYS A 93 -10.32 5.36 -7.80
N LYS A 94 -11.32 6.08 -8.26
CA LYS A 94 -11.10 7.38 -8.89
C LYS A 94 -10.67 8.40 -7.85
N ALA A 95 -9.39 8.44 -7.60
CA ALA A 95 -8.72 9.48 -6.82
C ALA A 95 -7.32 9.70 -7.41
N PRO A 96 -6.74 10.89 -7.26
CA PRO A 96 -5.43 11.16 -7.84
C PRO A 96 -4.34 10.29 -7.21
N VAL A 97 -3.39 9.90 -8.04
CA VAL A 97 -2.09 9.43 -7.58
C VAL A 97 -1.29 10.66 -7.16
N ARG A 98 -0.71 10.61 -5.98
CA ARG A 98 0.03 11.74 -5.38
C ARG A 98 1.45 11.33 -5.05
N LEU A 99 2.38 12.25 -5.23
CA LEU A 99 3.74 12.16 -4.73
C LEU A 99 3.87 13.09 -3.50
N VAL A 100 4.21 12.52 -2.37
CA VAL A 100 4.30 13.26 -1.10
C VAL A 100 5.73 13.21 -0.59
N TYR A 101 6.35 14.35 -0.47
CA TYR A 101 7.64 14.53 0.17
C TYR A 101 7.49 14.82 1.66
N LYS A 102 8.48 14.43 2.44
CA LYS A 102 8.60 14.78 3.85
C LYS A 102 9.65 15.86 4.00
N HIS A 103 9.27 17.04 4.48
CA HIS A 103 10.11 18.22 4.70
C HIS A 103 10.73 18.82 3.44
N ASP A 104 11.36 18.02 2.58
CA ASP A 104 12.25 18.47 1.54
C ASP A 104 12.10 17.57 0.28
N PRO A 105 11.95 18.16 -0.91
CA PRO A 105 11.92 17.41 -2.17
C PRO A 105 13.24 16.69 -2.50
N LEU A 106 14.34 17.00 -1.84
CA LEU A 106 15.62 16.27 -1.95
C LEU A 106 15.63 14.99 -1.11
N THR A 107 14.71 14.84 -0.17
CA THR A 107 14.55 13.63 0.63
C THR A 107 13.39 12.79 0.09
N SER A 108 13.47 11.49 0.25
CA SER A 108 12.58 10.47 -0.29
C SER A 108 11.10 10.86 -0.43
N GLY A 109 10.63 11.08 -1.64
CA GLY A 109 9.21 11.18 -1.99
C GLY A 109 8.51 9.82 -1.91
N ARG A 110 7.25 9.82 -1.50
CA ARG A 110 6.41 8.62 -1.44
C ARG A 110 5.25 8.72 -2.41
N LEU A 111 5.21 7.81 -3.37
CA LEU A 111 4.07 7.67 -4.25
C LEU A 111 2.88 7.07 -3.48
N ILE A 112 1.77 7.79 -3.47
CA ILE A 112 0.52 7.39 -2.83
C ILE A 112 -0.51 7.13 -3.91
N THR A 113 -0.93 5.89 -4.01
CA THR A 113 -1.96 5.46 -4.94
C THR A 113 -3.25 5.12 -4.19
N PRO A 114 -4.42 5.48 -4.71
CA PRO A 114 -5.71 5.08 -4.11
C PRO A 114 -5.84 3.57 -3.99
N TYR A 115 -5.32 2.85 -4.96
CA TYR A 115 -5.27 1.40 -5.00
C TYR A 115 -4.62 0.78 -3.75
N ARG A 116 -3.58 1.43 -3.20
CA ARG A 116 -2.89 0.95 -2.00
C ARG A 116 -3.78 0.96 -0.75
N GLY A 117 -4.75 1.87 -0.69
CA GLY A 117 -5.71 1.98 0.41
C GLY A 117 -6.79 0.90 0.41
N LEU A 118 -6.94 0.14 -0.68
CA LEU A 118 -7.96 -0.90 -0.77
C LEU A 118 -7.68 -2.05 0.20
N PRO A 119 -8.72 -2.54 0.92
CA PRO A 119 -8.61 -3.71 1.78
C PRO A 119 -8.16 -4.94 1.00
N ASP A 120 -7.10 -5.60 1.47
CA ASP A 120 -6.53 -6.76 0.79
C ASP A 120 -6.66 -8.07 1.58
N ARG A 121 -6.38 -8.05 2.88
CA ARG A 121 -6.22 -9.27 3.69
C ARG A 121 -7.44 -10.18 3.77
N ARG A 122 -8.66 -9.63 3.84
CA ARG A 122 -9.90 -10.41 4.02
C ARG A 122 -10.83 -10.34 2.82
N ILE A 123 -10.93 -9.17 2.22
CA ILE A 123 -11.92 -8.87 1.17
C ILE A 123 -11.27 -9.00 -0.20
N ARG A 124 -9.96 -8.97 -0.29
CA ARG A 124 -9.17 -9.09 -1.52
C ARG A 124 -9.59 -8.11 -2.62
N LEU A 125 -10.05 -6.91 -2.25
CA LEU A 125 -10.47 -5.90 -3.22
C LEU A 125 -9.34 -5.51 -4.16
N ARG A 126 -8.11 -5.42 -3.61
CA ARG A 126 -6.94 -5.05 -4.40
C ARG A 126 -6.66 -6.06 -5.53
N ILE A 127 -6.68 -7.35 -5.20
CA ILE A 127 -6.43 -8.43 -6.19
C ILE A 127 -7.56 -8.54 -7.21
N ASN A 128 -8.80 -8.23 -6.80
CA ASN A 128 -9.98 -8.32 -7.64
C ASN A 128 -10.34 -7.01 -8.34
N THR A 129 -9.47 -5.99 -8.26
CA THR A 129 -9.67 -4.72 -8.95
C THR A 129 -9.61 -4.94 -10.46
N LEU A 130 -10.52 -4.30 -11.17
CA LEU A 130 -10.53 -4.25 -12.62
C LEU A 130 -10.22 -2.82 -13.07
N ILE A 131 -9.48 -2.70 -14.17
CA ILE A 131 -9.31 -1.44 -14.90
C ILE A 131 -9.95 -1.63 -16.27
N ASP A 132 -10.93 -0.79 -16.62
CA ASP A 132 -11.73 -0.92 -17.85
C ASP A 132 -12.33 -2.33 -18.02
N GLY A 133 -12.75 -2.94 -16.93
CA GLY A 133 -13.28 -4.30 -16.92
C GLY A 133 -12.22 -5.41 -17.08
N GLN A 134 -10.94 -5.08 -17.22
CA GLN A 134 -9.86 -6.03 -17.37
C GLN A 134 -9.17 -6.32 -16.03
N PRO A 135 -8.82 -7.57 -15.74
CA PRO A 135 -8.08 -7.92 -14.55
C PRO A 135 -6.66 -7.35 -14.61
N ILE A 136 -6.17 -6.92 -13.44
CA ILE A 136 -4.80 -6.41 -13.28
C ILE A 136 -3.91 -7.48 -12.62
N CYS A 137 -2.61 -7.40 -12.89
CA CYS A 137 -1.62 -8.15 -12.14
C CYS A 137 -0.72 -7.22 -11.35
N GLY A 138 -0.29 -7.67 -10.17
CA GLY A 138 0.72 -6.98 -9.38
C GLY A 138 2.09 -7.58 -9.66
N VAL A 139 3.06 -6.73 -9.94
CA VAL A 139 4.47 -7.12 -10.05
C VAL A 139 5.22 -6.49 -8.89
N ASP A 140 6.01 -7.29 -8.19
CA ASP A 140 6.86 -6.82 -7.10
C ASP A 140 8.31 -7.25 -7.35
N PHE A 141 9.27 -6.41 -6.96
CA PHE A 141 10.68 -6.74 -7.04
C PHE A 141 11.12 -7.51 -5.80
N ASN A 142 11.51 -8.76 -5.99
CA ASN A 142 12.09 -9.53 -4.90
C ASN A 142 13.40 -8.89 -4.44
N ALA A 143 13.53 -8.63 -3.14
CA ALA A 143 14.74 -8.07 -2.53
C ALA A 143 15.22 -6.73 -3.13
N ASN A 144 14.29 -5.85 -3.57
CA ASN A 144 14.60 -4.63 -4.32
C ASN A 144 15.72 -3.78 -3.70
N HIS A 145 15.67 -3.50 -2.39
CA HIS A 145 16.69 -2.71 -1.71
C HIS A 145 18.08 -3.38 -1.75
N LEU A 146 18.13 -4.70 -1.53
CA LEU A 146 19.38 -5.45 -1.59
C LEU A 146 19.96 -5.43 -3.00
N ARG A 147 19.13 -5.69 -4.01
CA ARG A 147 19.53 -5.64 -5.42
C ARG A 147 20.08 -4.27 -5.83
N LEU A 148 19.34 -3.23 -5.47
CA LEU A 148 19.76 -1.87 -5.80
C LEU A 148 21.11 -1.52 -5.16
N ASN A 149 21.30 -1.86 -3.89
CA ASN A 149 22.56 -1.58 -3.20
C ASN A 149 23.73 -2.39 -3.80
N LEU A 150 23.54 -3.67 -4.10
CA LEU A 150 24.59 -4.49 -4.72
C LEU A 150 24.90 -4.01 -6.14
N ALA A 151 23.90 -3.64 -6.94
CA ALA A 151 24.11 -3.09 -8.26
C ALA A 151 24.90 -1.77 -8.22
N VAL A 152 24.60 -0.87 -7.28
CA VAL A 152 25.29 0.43 -7.15
C VAL A 152 26.71 0.25 -6.57
N ILE A 153 26.92 -0.61 -5.59
CA ILE A 153 28.19 -0.72 -4.89
C ILE A 153 29.13 -1.71 -5.57
N ALA A 154 28.63 -2.85 -6.03
CA ALA A 154 29.44 -3.95 -6.56
C ALA A 154 29.25 -4.17 -8.08
N GLY A 155 28.21 -3.58 -8.69
CA GLY A 155 27.88 -3.84 -10.09
C GLY A 155 27.29 -5.25 -10.31
N GLU A 156 26.80 -5.90 -9.27
CA GLU A 156 26.34 -7.28 -9.29
C GLU A 156 24.82 -7.41 -9.04
N ASP A 157 24.18 -8.39 -9.67
CA ASP A 157 22.84 -8.85 -9.34
C ASP A 157 22.95 -10.11 -8.46
N PRO A 158 22.33 -10.13 -7.27
CA PRO A 158 22.41 -11.27 -6.35
C PRO A 158 21.61 -12.52 -6.78
N GLY A 159 21.10 -12.57 -8.02
CA GLY A 159 20.35 -13.74 -8.50
C GLY A 159 18.86 -13.75 -8.09
N GLU A 160 18.19 -14.89 -8.28
CA GLU A 160 16.73 -14.98 -8.08
C GLU A 160 16.31 -15.10 -6.60
N THR A 161 17.14 -15.74 -5.77
CA THR A 161 16.83 -16.11 -4.37
C THR A 161 17.80 -15.50 -3.34
N PRO A 162 18.06 -14.18 -3.37
CA PRO A 162 19.15 -13.57 -2.59
C PRO A 162 19.01 -13.71 -1.07
N TYR A 163 17.80 -13.79 -0.55
CA TYR A 163 17.62 -13.99 0.90
C TYR A 163 17.86 -15.43 1.33
N GLU A 164 17.49 -16.37 0.49
CA GLU A 164 17.72 -17.80 0.68
C GLU A 164 19.23 -18.12 0.62
N ASP A 165 19.91 -17.56 -0.38
CA ASP A 165 21.36 -17.75 -0.58
C ASP A 165 22.16 -17.19 0.62
N ILE A 166 21.80 -15.99 1.09
CA ILE A 166 22.40 -15.42 2.32
C ILE A 166 22.04 -16.26 3.55
N GLY A 167 20.83 -16.79 3.61
CA GLY A 167 20.39 -17.69 4.67
C GLY A 167 21.23 -18.96 4.76
N GLU A 168 21.49 -19.58 3.63
CA GLU A 168 22.34 -20.76 3.53
C GLU A 168 23.77 -20.47 4.03
N LEU A 169 24.37 -19.37 3.55
CA LEU A 169 25.70 -18.92 4.01
C LEU A 169 25.74 -18.61 5.51
N ALA A 170 24.65 -18.10 6.07
CA ALA A 170 24.55 -17.76 7.48
C ALA A 170 24.07 -18.90 8.39
N GLY A 171 23.68 -20.04 7.83
CA GLY A 171 23.05 -21.14 8.57
C GLY A 171 21.68 -20.79 9.14
N ILE A 172 20.91 -19.92 8.48
CA ILE A 172 19.60 -19.45 8.93
C ILE A 172 18.54 -19.82 7.90
N GLU A 173 17.68 -20.78 8.20
CA GLU A 173 16.64 -21.26 7.30
C GLU A 173 15.45 -20.29 7.13
N ASN A 174 15.20 -19.43 8.13
CA ASN A 174 14.04 -18.56 8.12
C ASN A 174 14.26 -17.31 7.24
N ARG A 175 13.73 -17.35 6.00
CA ARG A 175 13.80 -16.27 5.03
C ARG A 175 13.33 -14.90 5.59
N GLN A 176 12.26 -14.87 6.38
CA GLN A 176 11.74 -13.61 6.93
C GLN A 176 12.72 -13.01 7.94
N ARG A 177 13.43 -13.85 8.70
CA ARG A 177 14.46 -13.39 9.63
C ARG A 177 15.65 -12.79 8.89
N ILE A 178 16.09 -13.41 7.79
CA ILE A 178 17.15 -12.87 6.93
C ILE A 178 16.71 -11.52 6.33
N LYS A 179 15.51 -11.45 5.77
CA LYS A 179 14.96 -10.20 5.22
C LYS A 179 14.97 -9.09 6.27
N ASN A 180 14.53 -9.38 7.49
CA ASN A 180 14.50 -8.40 8.57
C ASN A 180 15.91 -7.90 8.92
N TYR A 181 16.86 -8.80 9.08
CA TYR A 181 18.25 -8.44 9.38
C TYR A 181 18.86 -7.56 8.30
N ILE A 182 18.72 -7.95 7.04
CA ILE A 182 19.24 -7.16 5.92
C ILE A 182 18.57 -5.78 5.87
N THR A 183 17.25 -5.71 6.02
CA THR A 183 16.53 -4.43 6.00
C THR A 183 16.98 -3.51 7.15
N LEU A 184 17.15 -4.04 8.35
CA LEU A 184 17.65 -3.30 9.50
C LEU A 184 19.10 -2.85 9.29
N ALA A 185 19.95 -3.73 8.79
CA ALA A 185 21.35 -3.42 8.53
C ALA A 185 21.52 -2.32 7.47
N MET A 186 20.72 -2.36 6.42
CA MET A 186 20.74 -1.35 5.35
C MET A 186 20.18 0.00 5.77
N GLY A 187 19.25 0.03 6.73
CA GLY A 187 18.69 1.26 7.30
C GLY A 187 19.53 1.88 8.44
N ALA A 188 20.56 1.20 8.89
CA ALA A 188 21.37 1.66 10.01
C ALA A 188 22.42 2.70 9.59
N GLY A 189 22.62 3.71 10.42
CA GLY A 189 23.60 4.78 10.18
C GLY A 189 25.05 4.34 10.39
N SER A 190 25.28 3.21 11.10
CA SER A 190 26.59 2.62 11.31
C SER A 190 26.53 1.09 11.48
N ARG A 191 27.71 0.44 11.39
CA ARG A 191 27.82 -1.00 11.63
C ARG A 191 27.41 -1.39 13.06
N ASN A 192 27.66 -0.52 14.03
CA ASN A 192 27.28 -0.78 15.43
C ASN A 192 25.78 -0.68 15.64
N ASP A 193 25.15 0.31 15.00
CA ASP A 193 23.68 0.45 15.04
C ASP A 193 23.00 -0.75 14.36
N ALA A 194 23.54 -1.22 13.24
CA ALA A 194 23.06 -2.42 12.56
C ALA A 194 23.13 -3.66 13.47
N LYS A 195 24.22 -3.85 14.18
CA LYS A 195 24.38 -4.97 15.13
C LYS A 195 23.39 -4.83 16.30
N GLY A 196 23.23 -3.63 16.86
CA GLY A 196 22.27 -3.37 17.94
C GLY A 196 20.84 -3.67 17.54
N ALA A 197 20.43 -3.24 16.36
CA ALA A 197 19.09 -3.48 15.82
C ALA A 197 18.77 -4.96 15.52
N CYS A 198 19.79 -5.78 15.25
CA CYS A 198 19.62 -7.21 14.99
C CYS A 198 19.53 -8.07 16.26
N VAL A 199 19.87 -7.52 17.41
CA VAL A 199 19.91 -8.26 18.71
C VAL A 199 18.67 -7.97 19.57
N SER A 200 17.95 -6.90 19.29
CA SER A 200 16.69 -6.51 19.95
C SER A 200 15.50 -7.22 19.31
#